data_664ea36bd9078c1c77cb9e7cbac76d34
#
_entry.id   664ea36bd9078c1c77cb9e7cbac76d34
#
_cell.length_a   1.000
_cell.length_b   1.000
_cell.length_c   1.000
_cell.angle_alpha   90.00
_cell.angle_beta   90.00
_cell.angle_gamma   90.00
#
_symmetry.space_group_name_H-M   'P 1'
#
loop_
_entity.id
_entity.type
_entity.pdbx_description
1 polymer ?
#
loop_
_entity_poly.entity_id
_entity_poly.type
_entity_poly.pdbx_seq_one_letter_code
_entity_poly.pdbx_strand_id
1 'polypeptide(L)'
;MTDAYIIDAARTPRGIGKLGKGSLSEFHPGRLLAKVFEGIEQRNDLNTAEIDDVVVGCSSQVGKQGSCVGRMAALDAGWDTSASAVTLDRFCGSGITSVNLAAANIMSGMDDLCVAGGVEM
;
A
#
# COMPACT_ATOMS: atom_id res chain seq x y z
N MET A 1 -9.38 17.00 -17.33
CA MET A 1 -8.38 16.12 -16.68
C MET A 1 -7.74 16.89 -15.55
N THR A 2 -7.69 16.33 -14.38
CA THR A 2 -7.07 16.93 -13.19
C THR A 2 -5.61 16.48 -13.10
N ASP A 3 -4.75 17.29 -12.50
CA ASP A 3 -3.38 16.85 -12.20
C ASP A 3 -3.37 15.95 -10.96
N ALA A 4 -2.54 14.93 -10.96
CA ALA A 4 -2.27 14.10 -9.80
C ALA A 4 -0.94 14.51 -9.17
N TYR A 5 -0.93 14.72 -7.86
CA TYR A 5 0.26 15.13 -7.11
C TYR A 5 0.69 14.04 -6.13
N ILE A 6 1.99 13.77 -6.08
CA ILE A 6 2.57 12.93 -5.03
C ILE A 6 2.87 13.84 -3.84
N ILE A 7 2.15 13.65 -2.74
CA ILE A 7 2.25 14.49 -1.54
C ILE A 7 3.35 13.98 -0.63
N ASP A 8 3.48 12.67 -0.45
CA ASP A 8 4.48 12.06 0.42
C ASP A 8 4.79 10.63 -0.04
N ALA A 9 5.89 10.08 0.44
CA ALA A 9 6.28 8.70 0.23
C ALA A 9 7.06 8.16 1.44
N ALA A 10 6.82 6.90 1.80
CA ALA A 10 7.50 6.22 2.88
C ALA A 10 7.77 4.76 2.51
N ARG A 11 8.79 4.18 3.11
CA ARG A 11 9.12 2.76 2.96
C ARG A 11 9.77 2.20 4.21
N THR A 12 9.74 0.89 4.35
CA THR A 12 10.63 0.17 5.27
C THR A 12 12.07 0.12 4.72
N PRO A 13 13.07 -0.17 5.53
CA PRO A 13 14.34 -0.68 5.02
C PRO A 13 14.10 -1.94 4.17
N ARG A 14 14.94 -2.14 3.17
CA ARG A 14 14.91 -3.39 2.39
C ARG A 14 15.70 -4.48 3.12
N GLY A 15 15.08 -5.64 3.32
CA GLY A 15 15.73 -6.82 3.87
C GLY A 15 16.21 -7.79 2.79
N ILE A 16 17.12 -8.69 3.16
CA ILE A 16 17.51 -9.82 2.33
C ILE A 16 16.33 -10.81 2.28
N GLY A 17 15.87 -11.18 1.08
CA GLY A 17 14.77 -12.11 0.88
C GLY A 17 15.13 -13.57 1.14
N LYS A 18 15.81 -13.86 2.24
CA LYS A 18 16.20 -15.21 2.64
C LYS A 18 15.70 -15.50 4.05
N LEU A 19 14.87 -16.53 4.15
CA LEU A 19 14.33 -16.98 5.43
C LEU A 19 15.46 -17.26 6.44
N GLY A 20 15.29 -16.77 7.66
CA GLY A 20 16.25 -16.92 8.75
C GLY A 20 17.52 -16.06 8.65
N LYS A 21 17.70 -15.29 7.56
CA LYS A 21 18.84 -14.38 7.36
C LYS A 21 18.46 -12.94 7.10
N GLY A 22 17.28 -12.70 6.53
CA GLY A 22 16.78 -11.37 6.27
C GLY A 22 16.35 -10.67 7.56
N SER A 23 16.74 -9.42 7.74
CA SER A 23 16.38 -8.62 8.93
C SER A 23 14.87 -8.42 9.11
N LEU A 24 14.10 -8.59 8.03
CA LEU A 24 12.64 -8.46 8.04
C LEU A 24 11.91 -9.80 7.95
N SER A 25 12.63 -10.94 7.88
CA SER A 25 12.06 -12.25 7.61
C SER A 25 11.07 -12.75 8.68
N GLU A 26 11.19 -12.27 9.91
CA GLU A 26 10.31 -12.63 11.02
C GLU A 26 9.01 -11.80 11.07
N PHE A 27 8.92 -10.75 10.27
CA PHE A 27 7.73 -9.91 10.23
C PHE A 27 6.66 -10.48 9.29
N HIS A 28 5.41 -10.23 9.63
CA HIS A 28 4.31 -10.49 8.73
C HIS A 28 4.25 -9.39 7.66
N PRO A 29 4.15 -9.70 6.35
CA PRO A 29 4.15 -8.68 5.28
C PRO A 29 3.04 -7.64 5.43
N GLY A 30 1.83 -8.05 5.79
CA GLY A 30 0.74 -7.12 6.07
C GLY A 30 1.07 -6.15 7.22
N ARG A 31 1.78 -6.62 8.24
CA ARG A 31 2.21 -5.77 9.36
C ARG A 31 3.29 -4.77 8.95
N LEU A 32 4.21 -5.15 8.08
CA LEU A 32 5.20 -4.22 7.52
C LEU A 32 4.52 -3.12 6.69
N LEU A 33 3.56 -3.50 5.86
CA LEU A 33 2.78 -2.54 5.08
C LEU A 33 1.96 -1.62 5.99
N ALA A 34 1.31 -2.16 7.02
CA ALA A 34 0.58 -1.36 8.01
C ALA A 34 1.48 -0.32 8.68
N LYS A 35 2.72 -0.66 9.00
CA LYS A 35 3.69 0.31 9.56
C LYS A 35 4.04 1.44 8.59
N VAL A 36 4.09 1.17 7.30
CA VAL A 36 4.25 2.22 6.29
C VAL A 36 3.02 3.12 6.23
N PHE A 37 1.83 2.54 6.29
CA PHE A 37 0.57 3.28 6.33
C PHE A 37 0.46 4.17 7.57
N GLU A 38 0.75 3.63 8.76
CA GLU A 38 0.82 4.41 10.00
C GLU A 38 1.80 5.60 9.87
N GLY A 39 2.95 5.37 9.26
CA GLY A 39 3.96 6.41 9.03
C GLY A 39 3.46 7.54 8.12
N ILE A 40 2.81 7.21 7.02
CA ILE A 40 2.21 8.20 6.10
C ILE A 40 1.11 9.00 6.83
N GLU A 41 0.23 8.32 7.54
CA GLU A 41 -0.85 8.94 8.31
C GLU A 41 -0.31 9.95 9.32
N GLN A 42 0.62 9.53 10.17
CA GLN A 42 1.17 10.37 11.23
C GLN A 42 1.94 11.57 10.70
N ARG A 43 2.71 11.41 9.62
CA ARG A 43 3.52 12.49 9.03
C ARG A 43 2.67 13.58 8.39
N ASN A 44 1.48 13.24 7.93
CA ASN A 44 0.61 14.14 7.18
C ASN A 44 -0.66 14.53 7.93
N ASP A 45 -0.83 14.07 9.18
CA ASP A 45 -2.08 14.25 9.93
C ASP A 45 -3.29 13.84 9.08
N LEU A 46 -3.17 12.68 8.43
CA LEU A 46 -4.10 12.23 7.41
C LEU A 46 -5.40 11.75 8.04
N ASN A 47 -6.52 12.34 7.63
CA ASN A 47 -7.84 11.79 7.95
C ASN A 47 -8.12 10.59 7.03
N THR A 48 -7.99 9.38 7.56
CA THR A 48 -8.13 8.15 6.77
C THR A 48 -9.54 7.90 6.24
N ALA A 49 -10.55 8.57 6.79
CA ALA A 49 -11.91 8.55 6.24
C ALA A 49 -12.05 9.29 4.90
N GLU A 50 -11.06 10.11 4.54
CA GLU A 50 -11.03 10.84 3.25
C GLU A 50 -10.31 10.05 2.15
N ILE A 51 -9.76 8.87 2.45
CA ILE A 51 -9.09 8.04 1.45
C ILE A 51 -10.15 7.33 0.61
N ASP A 52 -10.18 7.61 -0.68
CA ASP A 52 -11.10 6.99 -1.64
C ASP A 52 -10.68 5.57 -1.97
N ASP A 53 -9.38 5.34 -2.23
CA ASP A 53 -8.87 4.00 -2.52
C ASP A 53 -7.41 3.80 -2.09
N VAL A 54 -7.09 2.54 -1.80
CA VAL A 54 -5.74 2.07 -1.48
C VAL A 54 -5.33 1.01 -2.50
N VAL A 55 -4.36 1.35 -3.36
CA VAL A 55 -3.92 0.47 -4.44
C VAL A 55 -2.57 -0.15 -4.09
N VAL A 56 -2.51 -1.45 -3.87
CA VAL A 56 -1.32 -2.16 -3.41
C VAL A 56 -0.86 -3.20 -4.43
N GLY A 57 0.40 -3.12 -4.81
CA GLY A 57 1.07 -4.14 -5.62
C GLY A 57 1.62 -5.28 -4.77
N CYS A 58 1.30 -6.51 -5.15
CA CYS A 58 1.86 -7.72 -4.54
C CYS A 58 1.79 -8.86 -5.56
N SER A 59 2.93 -9.42 -5.95
CA SER A 59 2.97 -10.52 -6.92
C SER A 59 2.53 -11.85 -6.33
N SER A 60 3.11 -12.20 -5.17
CA SER A 60 2.88 -13.51 -4.55
C SER A 60 1.71 -13.45 -3.57
N GLN A 61 0.50 -13.32 -4.10
CA GLN A 61 -0.73 -13.18 -3.30
C GLN A 61 -1.20 -14.52 -2.71
N VAL A 62 -0.30 -15.19 -1.99
CA VAL A 62 -0.54 -16.49 -1.34
C VAL A 62 -0.07 -16.45 0.12
N GLY A 63 -0.60 -17.34 0.95
CA GLY A 63 -0.23 -17.44 2.35
C GLY A 63 -0.38 -16.10 3.07
N LYS A 64 0.70 -15.62 3.68
CA LYS A 64 0.71 -14.36 4.45
C LYS A 64 0.49 -13.10 3.59
N GLN A 65 0.61 -13.19 2.28
CA GLN A 65 0.38 -12.10 1.32
C GLN A 65 -0.95 -12.24 0.58
N GLY A 66 -1.75 -13.23 0.93
CA GLY A 66 -3.09 -13.44 0.37
C GLY A 66 -4.17 -12.54 0.96
N SER A 67 -5.41 -12.80 0.58
CA SER A 67 -6.61 -12.16 1.13
C SER A 67 -6.59 -10.63 1.05
N CYS A 68 -6.21 -10.08 -0.10
CA CYS A 68 -6.15 -8.63 -0.31
C CYS A 68 -5.27 -7.93 0.75
N VAL A 69 -3.97 -8.21 0.72
CA VAL A 69 -3.02 -7.71 1.72
C VAL A 69 -3.08 -6.19 1.92
N GLY A 70 -3.40 -5.43 0.88
CA GLY A 70 -3.60 -3.98 0.97
C GLY A 70 -4.73 -3.61 1.92
N ARG A 71 -5.89 -4.25 1.77
CA ARG A 71 -7.04 -4.02 2.66
C ARG A 71 -6.74 -4.47 4.10
N MET A 72 -6.13 -5.63 4.25
CA MET A 72 -5.76 -6.14 5.58
C MET A 72 -4.77 -5.22 6.29
N ALA A 73 -3.81 -4.66 5.57
CA ALA A 73 -2.84 -3.72 6.12
C ALA A 73 -3.47 -2.39 6.53
N ALA A 74 -4.41 -1.86 5.75
CA ALA A 74 -5.14 -0.64 6.09
C ALA A 74 -5.95 -0.82 7.38
N LEU A 75 -6.64 -1.94 7.53
CA LEU A 75 -7.37 -2.28 8.76
C LEU A 75 -6.44 -2.48 9.95
N ASP A 76 -5.30 -3.17 9.76
CA ASP A 76 -4.29 -3.39 10.80
C ASP A 76 -3.62 -2.08 11.24
N ALA A 77 -3.48 -1.11 10.34
CA ALA A 77 -3.02 0.25 10.66
C ALA A 77 -4.06 1.07 11.43
N GLY A 78 -5.28 0.58 11.59
CA GLY A 78 -6.37 1.28 12.27
C GLY A 78 -7.07 2.33 11.40
N TRP A 79 -6.90 2.27 10.09
CA TRP A 79 -7.54 3.20 9.16
C TRP A 79 -9.07 3.05 9.15
N ASP A 80 -9.75 4.11 8.78
CA ASP A 80 -11.21 4.11 8.68
C ASP A 80 -11.69 2.98 7.76
N THR A 81 -12.79 2.35 8.14
CA THR A 81 -13.35 1.22 7.37
C THR A 81 -13.90 1.63 6.02
N SER A 82 -14.11 2.91 5.76
CA SER A 82 -14.49 3.44 4.46
C SER A 82 -13.35 3.40 3.43
N ALA A 83 -12.09 3.40 3.88
CA ALA A 83 -10.92 3.33 3.00
C ALA A 83 -10.82 1.93 2.37
N SER A 84 -11.41 1.74 1.20
CA SER A 84 -11.34 0.47 0.47
C SER A 84 -9.93 0.20 -0.05
N ALA A 85 -9.65 -1.02 -0.49
CA ALA A 85 -8.37 -1.35 -1.07
C ALA A 85 -8.45 -2.45 -2.12
N VAL A 86 -7.57 -2.37 -3.10
CA VAL A 86 -7.31 -3.42 -4.08
C VAL A 86 -5.86 -3.88 -4.00
N THR A 87 -5.62 -5.15 -4.20
CA THR A 87 -4.27 -5.69 -4.39
C THR A 87 -4.16 -6.23 -5.81
N LEU A 88 -3.15 -5.76 -6.54
CA LEU A 88 -2.93 -6.13 -7.94
C LEU A 88 -1.61 -6.87 -8.13
N ASP A 89 -1.53 -7.63 -9.20
CA ASP A 89 -0.34 -8.34 -9.63
C ASP A 89 0.03 -8.00 -11.08
N ARG A 90 1.24 -7.50 -11.27
CA ARG A 90 1.93 -7.36 -12.55
C ARG A 90 3.39 -7.78 -12.36
N PHE A 91 3.60 -8.91 -11.68
CA PHE A 91 4.93 -9.37 -11.32
C PHE A 91 5.78 -8.26 -10.68
N CYS A 92 7.04 -8.11 -11.04
CA CYS A 92 7.94 -7.09 -10.49
C CYS A 92 7.53 -5.64 -10.81
N GLY A 93 6.57 -5.42 -11.69
CA GLY A 93 6.02 -4.11 -12.04
C GLY A 93 4.80 -3.70 -11.19
N SER A 94 4.39 -4.51 -10.21
CA SER A 94 3.16 -4.28 -9.44
C SER A 94 3.16 -2.95 -8.69
N GLY A 95 4.28 -2.58 -8.07
CA GLY A 95 4.40 -1.32 -7.34
C GLY A 95 4.30 -0.08 -8.24
N ILE A 96 4.91 -0.14 -9.42
CA ILE A 96 4.78 0.95 -10.42
C ILE A 96 3.34 1.04 -10.91
N THR A 97 2.71 -0.10 -11.18
CA THR A 97 1.32 -0.14 -11.65
C THR A 97 0.37 0.41 -10.59
N SER A 98 0.57 0.12 -9.32
CA SER A 98 -0.28 0.65 -8.25
C SER A 98 -0.27 2.17 -8.21
N VAL A 99 0.90 2.80 -8.31
CA VAL A 99 1.04 4.26 -8.35
C VAL A 99 0.40 4.84 -9.62
N ASN A 100 0.62 4.21 -10.77
CA ASN A 100 0.04 4.66 -12.03
C ASN A 100 -1.50 4.59 -12.01
N LEU A 101 -2.09 3.54 -11.44
CA LEU A 101 -3.54 3.43 -11.34
C LEU A 101 -4.12 4.48 -10.39
N ALA A 102 -3.52 4.68 -9.22
CA ALA A 102 -3.96 5.73 -8.30
C ALA A 102 -3.88 7.12 -8.96
N ALA A 103 -2.79 7.43 -9.66
CA ALA A 103 -2.67 8.66 -10.42
C ALA A 103 -3.74 8.79 -11.50
N ALA A 104 -4.03 7.71 -12.24
CA ALA A 104 -5.07 7.70 -13.25
C ALA A 104 -6.48 7.93 -12.67
N ASN A 105 -6.77 7.34 -11.52
CA ASN A 105 -8.03 7.57 -10.80
C ASN A 105 -8.20 9.05 -10.43
N ILE A 106 -7.16 9.67 -9.87
CA ILE A 106 -7.17 11.12 -9.59
C ILE A 106 -7.38 11.94 -10.85
N MET A 107 -6.59 11.66 -11.91
CA MET A 107 -6.64 12.41 -13.17
C MET A 107 -7.98 12.26 -13.89
N SER A 108 -8.66 11.13 -13.75
CA SER A 108 -9.99 10.89 -14.33
C SER A 108 -11.13 11.55 -13.55
N GLY A 109 -10.87 12.02 -12.32
CA GLY A 109 -11.88 12.53 -11.42
C GLY A 109 -12.68 11.45 -10.69
N MET A 110 -12.23 10.19 -10.73
CA MET A 110 -12.87 9.10 -10.00
C MET A 110 -12.60 9.22 -8.49
N ASP A 111 -11.37 9.57 -8.14
CA ASP A 111 -10.91 9.70 -6.76
C ASP A 111 -10.27 11.07 -6.54
N ASP A 112 -10.29 11.55 -5.31
CA ASP A 112 -9.65 12.79 -4.87
C ASP A 112 -8.38 12.52 -4.05
N LEU A 113 -8.35 11.41 -3.30
CA LEU A 113 -7.24 11.03 -2.43
C LEU A 113 -7.00 9.51 -2.48
N CYS A 114 -5.86 9.12 -3.00
CA CYS A 114 -5.45 7.72 -3.04
C CYS A 114 -4.14 7.47 -2.29
N VAL A 115 -4.00 6.26 -1.77
CA VAL A 115 -2.72 5.74 -1.28
C VAL A 115 -2.31 4.57 -2.17
N ALA A 116 -1.08 4.59 -2.67
CA ALA A 116 -0.56 3.53 -3.51
C ALA A 116 0.79 3.03 -3.00
N GLY A 117 1.03 1.74 -3.13
CA GLY A 117 2.29 1.16 -2.68
C GLY A 117 2.41 -0.31 -3.03
N GLY A 118 3.21 -1.02 -2.27
CA GLY A 118 3.39 -2.46 -2.47
C GLY A 118 4.11 -3.12 -1.31
N VAL A 119 3.99 -4.42 -1.26
CA VAL A 119 4.71 -5.30 -0.34
C VAL A 119 5.02 -6.60 -1.05
N GLU A 120 6.22 -7.12 -0.82
CA GLU A 120 6.66 -8.43 -1.32
C GLU A 120 7.69 -9.02 -0.38
N MET A 121 7.51 -10.28 0.03
CA MET A 121 8.44 -10.99 0.93
C MET A 121 8.64 -12.44 0.48
#